data_e17abdecd9dde8f636476ee0ba82c61d
#
_entry.id   e17abdecd9dde8f636476ee0ba82c61d
#
_cell.length_a   1.000
_cell.length_b   1.000
_cell.length_c   1.000
_cell.angle_alpha   90.00
_cell.angle_beta   90.00
_cell.angle_gamma   90.00
#
_symmetry.space_group_name_H-M   'P 1'
#
loop_
_entity.id
_entity.type
_entity.pdbx_description
1 polymer ?
#
loop_
_entity_poly.entity_id
_entity_poly.type
_entity_poly.pdbx_seq_one_letter_code
_entity_poly.pdbx_strand_id
1 'polypeptide(L)'
;MKKIALSEEGIETVYGARDANLKHIESLLNVEIRTQGGEITIEGDPKDEVRAQLIFKQLQELRDEGYPLGNGDVKTAAQLLVENADLDLRDYFLRGGQKQVTRRRVTPKSVNQRKYLDVIDQFDIVFGVGPAGTGKTYLAMAQAVTYLLEKKVSRIILARPAVEAGEKLGFLPGDIAEKVNPYLRPLYDALYDMMDTEKASRLIERGTIEVAPNAFMRGRTLNDAFVILDEAQNTTREQMKMFLTRLGFGSKAVVTGDITQIDLPSGHMSGLVQALDIVKNIEGIGFVYFDERDVVRHKLVQQIVKAYDAFTKNVEPRR
;
A
#
# COMPACT_ATOMS: atom_id res chain seq x y z
N MET A 1 -32.33 -17.53 -9.20
CA MET A 1 -32.80 -16.16 -8.88
C MET A 1 -32.87 -15.99 -7.38
N LYS A 2 -32.15 -15.01 -6.84
CA LYS A 2 -32.10 -14.65 -5.41
C LYS A 2 -32.65 -13.26 -5.21
N LYS A 3 -33.35 -13.01 -4.11
CA LYS A 3 -33.87 -11.70 -3.73
C LYS A 3 -33.30 -11.29 -2.39
N ILE A 4 -32.92 -10.02 -2.25
CA ILE A 4 -32.37 -9.43 -1.03
C ILE A 4 -33.04 -8.08 -0.82
N ALA A 5 -33.59 -7.87 0.36
CA ALA A 5 -34.02 -6.53 0.79
C ALA A 5 -32.83 -5.82 1.45
N LEU A 6 -32.49 -4.65 0.97
CA LEU A 6 -31.52 -3.76 1.62
C LEU A 6 -32.24 -2.61 2.29
N SER A 7 -31.69 -2.14 3.41
CA SER A 7 -32.17 -0.91 4.05
C SER A 7 -32.02 0.27 3.08
N GLU A 8 -33.04 1.12 2.96
CA GLU A 8 -33.05 2.27 2.05
C GLU A 8 -31.99 3.31 2.43
N GLU A 9 -31.62 3.41 3.71
CA GLU A 9 -30.65 4.35 4.20
C GLU A 9 -29.25 4.02 3.67
N GLY A 10 -28.66 4.91 2.84
CA GLY A 10 -27.31 4.76 2.27
C GLY A 10 -27.16 3.72 1.15
N ILE A 11 -28.28 3.23 0.60
CA ILE A 11 -28.28 2.25 -0.51
C ILE A 11 -27.56 2.81 -1.77
N GLU A 12 -27.62 4.13 -1.95
CA GLU A 12 -26.96 4.83 -3.08
C GLU A 12 -25.44 4.60 -3.10
N THR A 13 -24.81 4.48 -1.94
CA THR A 13 -23.38 4.17 -1.84
C THR A 13 -23.08 2.75 -2.30
N VAL A 14 -23.96 1.80 -1.99
CA VAL A 14 -23.82 0.40 -2.43
C VAL A 14 -24.00 0.31 -3.95
N TYR A 15 -24.95 1.02 -4.52
CA TYR A 15 -25.17 1.04 -5.97
C TYR A 15 -24.07 1.79 -6.72
N GLY A 16 -23.59 2.89 -6.11
CA GLY A 16 -22.62 3.79 -6.72
C GLY A 16 -23.23 4.71 -7.79
N ALA A 17 -22.50 5.73 -8.19
CA ALA A 17 -22.97 6.67 -9.22
C ALA A 17 -23.31 5.94 -10.52
N ARG A 18 -24.57 6.06 -10.99
CA ARG A 18 -25.09 5.38 -12.19
C ARG A 18 -24.93 3.85 -12.14
N ASP A 19 -25.14 3.26 -10.96
CA ASP A 19 -25.03 1.82 -10.71
C ASP A 19 -23.64 1.23 -11.00
N ALA A 20 -22.60 2.06 -10.88
CA ALA A 20 -21.25 1.66 -11.24
C ALA A 20 -20.71 0.50 -10.37
N ASN A 21 -21.16 0.39 -9.11
CA ASN A 21 -20.77 -0.71 -8.23
C ASN A 21 -21.55 -2.00 -8.56
N LEU A 22 -22.84 -1.88 -8.89
CA LEU A 22 -23.64 -3.02 -9.34
C LEU A 22 -23.06 -3.63 -10.62
N LYS A 23 -22.79 -2.80 -11.63
CA LYS A 23 -22.12 -3.23 -12.88
C LYS A 23 -20.76 -3.86 -12.65
N HIS A 24 -20.04 -3.41 -11.63
CA HIS A 24 -18.77 -4.03 -11.28
C HIS A 24 -18.98 -5.44 -10.69
N ILE A 25 -19.95 -5.62 -9.79
CA ILE A 25 -20.29 -6.94 -9.21
C ILE A 25 -20.80 -7.88 -10.31
N GLU A 26 -21.68 -7.41 -11.20
CA GLU A 26 -22.14 -8.16 -12.37
C GLU A 26 -20.98 -8.68 -13.22
N SER A 27 -20.00 -7.80 -13.50
CA SER A 27 -18.83 -8.17 -14.31
C SER A 27 -17.87 -9.14 -13.63
N LEU A 28 -17.82 -9.15 -12.29
CA LEU A 28 -16.97 -10.05 -11.50
C LEU A 28 -17.56 -11.45 -11.38
N LEU A 29 -18.89 -11.54 -11.26
CA LEU A 29 -19.60 -12.81 -10.95
C LEU A 29 -20.41 -13.33 -12.12
N ASN A 30 -20.43 -12.62 -13.25
CA ASN A 30 -21.25 -12.96 -14.42
C ASN A 30 -22.75 -13.18 -14.06
N VAL A 31 -23.30 -12.28 -13.24
CA VAL A 31 -24.71 -12.24 -12.84
C VAL A 31 -25.38 -10.98 -13.40
N GLU A 32 -26.70 -11.01 -13.53
CA GLU A 32 -27.53 -9.83 -13.79
C GLU A 32 -28.16 -9.35 -12.48
N ILE A 33 -28.06 -8.05 -12.19
CA ILE A 33 -28.57 -7.44 -10.96
C ILE A 33 -29.61 -6.40 -11.31
N ARG A 34 -30.84 -6.60 -10.85
CA ARG A 34 -31.96 -5.67 -11.00
C ARG A 34 -32.35 -5.09 -9.66
N THR A 35 -32.64 -3.81 -9.61
CA THR A 35 -33.05 -3.11 -8.38
C THR A 35 -34.45 -2.55 -8.53
N GLN A 36 -35.29 -2.74 -7.51
CA GLN A 36 -36.62 -2.15 -7.44
C GLN A 36 -36.98 -1.84 -5.99
N GLY A 37 -37.10 -0.54 -5.62
CA GLY A 37 -37.61 -0.12 -4.33
C GLY A 37 -36.85 -0.70 -3.12
N GLY A 38 -35.51 -0.75 -3.16
CA GLY A 38 -34.68 -1.31 -2.08
C GLY A 38 -34.54 -2.85 -2.14
N GLU A 39 -35.25 -3.52 -3.03
CA GLU A 39 -35.08 -4.96 -3.30
C GLU A 39 -34.06 -5.15 -4.45
N ILE A 40 -33.09 -6.04 -4.24
CA ILE A 40 -32.14 -6.48 -5.26
C ILE A 40 -32.52 -7.90 -5.70
N THR A 41 -32.68 -8.08 -6.99
CA THR A 41 -32.86 -9.39 -7.62
C THR A 41 -31.57 -9.76 -8.35
N ILE A 42 -31.06 -10.97 -8.11
CA ILE A 42 -29.82 -11.48 -8.69
C ILE A 42 -30.16 -12.73 -9.52
N GLU A 43 -29.77 -12.74 -10.79
CA GLU A 43 -29.98 -13.84 -11.73
C GLU A 43 -28.64 -14.26 -12.36
N GLY A 44 -28.31 -15.55 -12.33
CA GLY A 44 -27.07 -16.10 -12.88
C GLY A 44 -26.84 -17.55 -12.49
N ASP A 45 -25.59 -18.00 -12.53
CA ASP A 45 -25.24 -19.32 -12.01
C ASP A 45 -25.50 -19.40 -10.48
N PRO A 46 -26.05 -20.50 -9.96
CA PRO A 46 -26.38 -20.64 -8.54
C PRO A 46 -25.23 -20.33 -7.57
N LYS A 47 -23.99 -20.62 -7.93
CA LYS A 47 -22.82 -20.32 -7.12
C LYS A 47 -22.52 -18.82 -7.08
N ASP A 48 -22.65 -18.15 -8.21
CA ASP A 48 -22.40 -16.73 -8.34
C ASP A 48 -23.54 -15.89 -7.75
N GLU A 49 -24.81 -16.38 -7.84
CA GLU A 49 -25.94 -15.80 -7.11
C GLU A 49 -25.69 -15.80 -5.58
N VAL A 50 -25.17 -16.91 -5.02
CA VAL A 50 -24.87 -17.00 -3.58
C VAL A 50 -23.74 -16.06 -3.20
N ARG A 51 -22.68 -15.94 -4.02
CA ARG A 51 -21.58 -15.01 -3.78
C ARG A 51 -22.03 -13.57 -3.84
N ALA A 52 -22.82 -13.20 -4.84
CA ALA A 52 -23.39 -11.85 -4.93
C ALA A 52 -24.27 -11.53 -3.72
N GLN A 53 -25.09 -12.49 -3.28
CA GLN A 53 -25.90 -12.36 -2.06
C GLN A 53 -25.01 -12.12 -0.82
N LEU A 54 -23.94 -12.85 -0.67
CA LEU A 54 -22.99 -12.70 0.43
C LEU A 54 -22.36 -11.30 0.44
N ILE A 55 -21.95 -10.78 -0.74
CA ILE A 55 -21.40 -9.44 -0.87
C ILE A 55 -22.39 -8.38 -0.34
N PHE A 56 -23.63 -8.39 -0.82
CA PHE A 56 -24.64 -7.41 -0.38
C PHE A 56 -24.95 -7.53 1.11
N LYS A 57 -25.06 -8.75 1.63
CA LYS A 57 -25.32 -9.00 3.05
C LYS A 57 -24.19 -8.42 3.93
N GLN A 58 -22.96 -8.73 3.62
CA GLN A 58 -21.83 -8.25 4.42
C GLN A 58 -21.60 -6.73 4.28
N LEU A 59 -21.89 -6.14 3.12
CA LEU A 59 -21.88 -4.67 2.95
C LEU A 59 -22.96 -4.00 3.80
N GLN A 60 -24.14 -4.60 3.91
CA GLN A 60 -25.20 -4.11 4.78
C GLN A 60 -24.80 -4.21 6.25
N GLU A 61 -24.26 -5.34 6.69
CA GLU A 61 -23.77 -5.54 8.05
C GLU A 61 -22.70 -4.49 8.45
N LEU A 62 -21.75 -4.21 7.53
CA LEU A 62 -20.75 -3.16 7.73
C LEU A 62 -21.36 -1.78 7.94
N ARG A 63 -22.38 -1.46 7.16
CA ARG A 63 -23.08 -0.17 7.26
C ARG A 63 -23.89 -0.07 8.55
N ASP A 64 -24.58 -1.14 8.92
CA ASP A 64 -25.38 -1.19 10.15
C ASP A 64 -24.51 -1.02 11.40
N GLU A 65 -23.22 -1.39 11.33
CA GLU A 65 -22.21 -1.10 12.36
C GLU A 65 -21.60 0.32 12.25
N GLY A 66 -22.15 1.17 11.36
CA GLY A 66 -21.74 2.57 11.23
C GLY A 66 -20.45 2.79 10.42
N TYR A 67 -20.00 1.81 9.65
CA TYR A 67 -18.86 2.00 8.75
C TYR A 67 -19.25 2.91 7.58
N PRO A 68 -18.54 4.05 7.36
CA PRO A 68 -18.83 4.94 6.25
C PRO A 68 -18.30 4.35 4.93
N LEU A 69 -19.14 3.52 4.29
CA LEU A 69 -18.82 2.90 3.00
C LEU A 69 -18.55 3.96 1.92
N GLY A 70 -17.41 3.84 1.24
CA GLY A 70 -17.11 4.59 0.02
C GLY A 70 -17.25 3.74 -1.24
N ASN A 71 -17.31 4.37 -2.42
CA ASN A 71 -17.40 3.66 -3.70
C ASN A 71 -16.22 2.68 -3.93
N GLY A 72 -15.04 3.01 -3.42
CA GLY A 72 -13.86 2.14 -3.47
C GLY A 72 -14.00 0.91 -2.59
N ASP A 73 -14.65 1.05 -1.44
CA ASP A 73 -14.80 -0.03 -0.45
C ASP A 73 -15.74 -1.13 -0.97
N VAL A 74 -16.82 -0.74 -1.66
CA VAL A 74 -17.76 -1.70 -2.27
C VAL A 74 -17.06 -2.57 -3.32
N LYS A 75 -16.22 -1.97 -4.16
CA LYS A 75 -15.45 -2.70 -5.17
C LYS A 75 -14.42 -3.63 -4.54
N THR A 76 -13.72 -3.15 -3.52
CA THR A 76 -12.76 -3.93 -2.75
C THR A 76 -13.44 -5.09 -2.05
N ALA A 77 -14.57 -4.86 -1.39
CA ALA A 77 -15.37 -5.90 -0.73
C ALA A 77 -15.81 -6.99 -1.71
N ALA A 78 -16.33 -6.60 -2.88
CA ALA A 78 -16.73 -7.53 -3.92
C ALA A 78 -15.55 -8.40 -4.38
N GLN A 79 -14.41 -7.81 -4.66
CA GLN A 79 -13.22 -8.53 -5.12
C GLN A 79 -12.70 -9.50 -4.05
N LEU A 80 -12.63 -9.07 -2.79
CA LEU A 80 -12.17 -9.89 -1.67
C LEU A 80 -13.05 -11.13 -1.46
N LEU A 81 -14.38 -10.97 -1.51
CA LEU A 81 -15.32 -12.09 -1.34
C LEU A 81 -15.38 -13.03 -2.55
N VAL A 82 -15.03 -12.53 -3.75
CA VAL A 82 -14.85 -13.40 -4.92
C VAL A 82 -13.58 -14.26 -4.77
N GLU A 83 -12.50 -13.69 -4.24
CA GLU A 83 -11.24 -14.41 -3.99
C GLU A 83 -11.34 -15.36 -2.80
N ASN A 84 -12.03 -14.96 -1.74
CA ASN A 84 -12.22 -15.74 -0.51
C ASN A 84 -13.60 -15.50 0.09
N ALA A 85 -14.52 -16.45 -0.15
CA ALA A 85 -15.90 -16.37 0.32
C ALA A 85 -16.04 -16.47 1.86
N ASP A 86 -15.06 -17.02 2.55
CA ASP A 86 -15.08 -17.17 4.01
C ASP A 86 -14.58 -15.90 4.74
N LEU A 87 -14.18 -14.86 4.00
CA LEU A 87 -13.72 -13.61 4.58
C LEU A 87 -14.87 -12.86 5.25
N ASP A 88 -14.68 -12.44 6.50
CA ASP A 88 -15.60 -11.50 7.18
C ASP A 88 -15.16 -10.06 6.87
N LEU A 89 -16.01 -9.31 6.15
CA LEU A 89 -15.73 -7.91 5.82
C LEU A 89 -15.71 -7.01 7.06
N ARG A 90 -16.44 -7.35 8.12
CA ARG A 90 -16.40 -6.59 9.39
C ARG A 90 -15.02 -6.70 10.01
N ASP A 91 -14.48 -7.90 10.09
CA ASP A 91 -13.11 -8.11 10.54
C ASP A 91 -12.11 -7.37 9.66
N TYR A 92 -12.33 -7.39 8.35
CA TYR A 92 -11.45 -6.73 7.39
C TYR A 92 -11.46 -5.20 7.49
N PHE A 93 -12.65 -4.59 7.58
CA PHE A 93 -12.79 -3.13 7.55
C PHE A 93 -12.80 -2.50 8.96
N LEU A 94 -13.27 -3.20 10.00
CA LEU A 94 -13.43 -2.65 11.35
C LEU A 94 -12.26 -2.97 12.29
N ARG A 95 -11.67 -4.17 12.25
CA ARG A 95 -10.48 -4.50 13.05
C ARG A 95 -9.26 -3.67 12.66
N GLY A 96 -9.23 -3.16 11.43
CA GLY A 96 -8.30 -2.13 11.03
C GLY A 96 -8.70 -0.75 11.49
N GLY A 97 -9.50 -0.65 12.54
CA GLY A 97 -10.01 0.57 13.14
C GLY A 97 -8.93 1.60 13.44
N GLN A 98 -8.27 2.07 12.39
CA GLN A 98 -7.58 3.33 12.45
C GLN A 98 -8.66 4.37 12.74
N LYS A 99 -8.72 4.78 14.01
CA LYS A 99 -9.34 6.06 14.37
C LYS A 99 -8.88 7.02 13.27
N GLN A 100 -9.80 7.82 12.73
CA GLN A 100 -9.53 8.77 11.65
C GLN A 100 -8.51 9.81 12.13
N VAL A 101 -7.25 9.39 12.25
CA VAL A 101 -6.14 10.20 12.77
C VAL A 101 -5.45 10.92 11.61
N THR A 102 -5.56 10.35 10.40
CA THR A 102 -5.03 10.91 9.16
C THR A 102 -6.12 11.67 8.39
N ARG A 103 -5.72 12.60 7.51
CA ARG A 103 -6.63 13.38 6.66
C ARG A 103 -7.48 12.48 5.75
N ARG A 104 -6.97 11.33 5.33
CA ARG A 104 -7.67 10.30 4.56
C ARG A 104 -7.62 8.99 5.32
N ARG A 105 -8.75 8.31 5.40
CA ARG A 105 -8.79 6.92 5.84
C ARG A 105 -8.10 6.06 4.77
N VAL A 106 -7.00 5.44 5.14
CA VAL A 106 -6.30 4.51 4.24
C VAL A 106 -6.85 3.12 4.49
N THR A 107 -7.64 2.63 3.54
CA THR A 107 -8.21 1.29 3.58
C THR A 107 -7.37 0.38 2.67
N PRO A 108 -6.89 -0.77 3.17
CA PRO A 108 -6.22 -1.76 2.33
C PRO A 108 -7.18 -2.25 1.24
N LYS A 109 -6.70 -2.44 0.02
CA LYS A 109 -7.49 -2.83 -1.16
C LYS A 109 -7.23 -4.27 -1.59
N SER A 110 -6.39 -5.00 -0.87
CA SER A 110 -6.13 -6.42 -1.08
C SER A 110 -5.81 -7.12 0.23
N VAL A 111 -5.91 -8.45 0.23
CA VAL A 111 -5.57 -9.29 1.39
C VAL A 111 -4.11 -9.08 1.82
N ASN A 112 -3.17 -8.99 0.86
CA ASN A 112 -1.76 -8.75 1.16
C ASN A 112 -1.51 -7.36 1.73
N GLN A 113 -2.24 -6.33 1.26
CA GLN A 113 -2.18 -4.99 1.85
C GLN A 113 -2.67 -5.00 3.31
N ARG A 114 -3.73 -5.73 3.62
CA ARG A 114 -4.20 -5.91 5.00
C ARG A 114 -3.16 -6.62 5.84
N LYS A 115 -2.69 -7.78 5.38
CA LYS A 115 -1.63 -8.53 6.06
C LYS A 115 -0.39 -7.67 6.31
N TYR A 116 -0.06 -6.78 5.39
CA TYR A 116 1.09 -5.88 5.55
C TYR A 116 0.93 -4.91 6.71
N LEU A 117 -0.25 -4.30 6.87
CA LEU A 117 -0.53 -3.45 8.02
C LEU A 117 -0.48 -4.23 9.33
N ASP A 118 -1.05 -5.44 9.36
CA ASP A 118 -1.04 -6.30 10.55
C ASP A 118 0.39 -6.74 10.92
N VAL A 119 1.23 -7.07 9.92
CA VAL A 119 2.64 -7.42 10.13
C VAL A 119 3.45 -6.21 10.61
N ILE A 120 3.17 -5.00 10.08
CA ILE A 120 3.81 -3.77 10.58
C ILE A 120 3.47 -3.54 12.07
N ASP A 121 2.26 -3.85 12.51
CA ASP A 121 1.91 -3.70 13.93
C ASP A 121 2.63 -4.73 14.82
N GLN A 122 2.85 -5.95 14.34
CA GLN A 122 3.38 -7.07 15.11
C GLN A 122 4.91 -7.10 15.22
N PHE A 123 5.64 -6.66 14.20
CA PHE A 123 7.09 -6.83 14.07
C PHE A 123 7.84 -5.50 14.15
N ASP A 124 9.07 -5.51 14.65
CA ASP A 124 9.92 -4.33 14.77
C ASP A 124 10.54 -3.93 13.42
N ILE A 125 10.88 -4.91 12.59
CA ILE A 125 11.38 -4.71 11.23
C ILE A 125 10.48 -5.45 10.27
N VAL A 126 9.99 -4.77 9.22
CA VAL A 126 9.11 -5.38 8.22
C VAL A 126 9.64 -5.11 6.82
N PHE A 127 9.72 -6.18 6.04
CA PHE A 127 10.02 -6.11 4.61
C PHE A 127 8.73 -6.24 3.80
N GLY A 128 8.40 -5.19 3.03
CA GLY A 128 7.33 -5.18 2.04
C GLY A 128 7.90 -5.24 0.63
N VAL A 129 7.84 -6.40 -0.01
CA VAL A 129 8.50 -6.65 -1.29
C VAL A 129 7.49 -6.97 -2.38
N GLY A 130 7.65 -6.41 -3.57
CA GLY A 130 6.81 -6.72 -4.72
C GLY A 130 6.70 -5.58 -5.74
N PRO A 131 5.87 -5.75 -6.77
CA PRO A 131 5.79 -4.82 -7.90
C PRO A 131 5.44 -3.40 -7.52
N ALA A 132 5.83 -2.44 -8.36
CA ALA A 132 5.43 -1.05 -8.23
C ALA A 132 3.90 -0.88 -8.33
N GLY A 133 3.33 0.03 -7.53
CA GLY A 133 1.89 0.30 -7.52
C GLY A 133 1.07 -0.60 -6.59
N THR A 134 1.69 -1.48 -5.79
CA THR A 134 1.01 -2.30 -4.78
C THR A 134 0.77 -1.56 -3.45
N GLY A 135 1.17 -0.29 -3.35
CA GLY A 135 0.89 0.57 -2.20
C GLY A 135 1.84 0.40 -1.01
N LYS A 136 2.96 -0.32 -1.14
CA LYS A 136 3.92 -0.59 -0.05
C LYS A 136 4.32 0.66 0.73
N THR A 137 4.88 1.62 0.04
CA THR A 137 5.37 2.88 0.64
C THR A 137 4.21 3.72 1.18
N TYR A 138 3.09 3.76 0.45
CA TYR A 138 1.90 4.50 0.84
C TYR A 138 1.28 3.97 2.14
N LEU A 139 1.13 2.64 2.28
CA LEU A 139 0.61 1.99 3.48
C LEU A 139 1.57 2.12 4.67
N ALA A 140 2.89 1.97 4.43
CA ALA A 140 3.89 2.21 5.45
C ALA A 140 3.86 3.65 5.97
N MET A 141 3.69 4.64 5.07
CA MET A 141 3.54 6.05 5.43
C MET A 141 2.28 6.30 6.27
N ALA A 142 1.14 5.71 5.87
CA ALA A 142 -0.10 5.82 6.64
C ALA A 142 0.06 5.30 8.07
N GLN A 143 0.76 4.16 8.22
CA GLN A 143 1.02 3.56 9.51
C GLN A 143 1.99 4.42 10.33
N ALA A 144 3.06 4.96 9.71
CA ALA A 144 4.00 5.85 10.37
C ALA A 144 3.32 7.11 10.92
N VAL A 145 2.45 7.74 10.11
CA VAL A 145 1.69 8.92 10.54
C VAL A 145 0.75 8.56 11.69
N THR A 146 0.08 7.42 11.64
CA THR A 146 -0.78 6.92 12.73
C THR A 146 0.01 6.74 14.01
N TYR A 147 1.17 6.07 13.96
CA TYR A 147 2.04 5.86 15.12
C TYR A 147 2.53 7.18 15.74
N LEU A 148 2.88 8.18 14.90
CA LEU A 148 3.28 9.50 15.38
C LEU A 148 2.11 10.21 16.08
N LEU A 149 0.92 10.20 15.49
CA LEU A 149 -0.26 10.88 16.05
C LEU A 149 -0.79 10.19 17.31
N GLU A 150 -0.68 8.87 17.42
CA GLU A 150 -0.96 8.09 18.62
C GLU A 150 0.17 8.14 19.67
N LYS A 151 1.25 8.88 19.38
CA LYS A 151 2.44 9.01 20.27
C LYS A 151 3.11 7.66 20.58
N LYS A 152 2.98 6.67 19.71
CA LYS A 152 3.70 5.40 19.80
C LYS A 152 5.19 5.57 19.44
N VAL A 153 5.49 6.58 18.60
CA VAL A 153 6.83 7.03 18.26
C VAL A 153 6.91 8.53 18.40
N SER A 154 8.11 9.08 18.58
CA SER A 154 8.36 10.51 18.70
C SER A 154 8.67 11.18 17.36
N ARG A 155 9.06 10.42 16.36
CA ARG A 155 9.47 10.93 15.04
C ARG A 155 9.28 9.91 13.92
N ILE A 156 9.23 10.44 12.69
CA ILE A 156 9.22 9.64 11.45
C ILE A 156 10.51 9.97 10.68
N ILE A 157 11.16 8.93 10.16
CA ILE A 157 12.34 9.08 9.30
C ILE A 157 12.06 8.35 7.99
N LEU A 158 12.11 9.12 6.90
CA LEU A 158 11.85 8.64 5.54
C LEU A 158 13.19 8.65 4.81
N ALA A 159 13.66 7.46 4.47
CA ALA A 159 14.94 7.28 3.80
C ALA A 159 14.74 6.65 2.42
N ARG A 160 15.57 7.06 1.47
CA ARG A 160 15.62 6.47 0.12
C ARG A 160 17.07 6.45 -0.37
N PRO A 161 17.53 5.39 -1.05
CA PRO A 161 18.81 5.42 -1.72
C PRO A 161 18.83 6.51 -2.79
N ALA A 162 19.86 7.33 -2.81
CA ALA A 162 20.12 8.20 -3.94
C ALA A 162 20.86 7.38 -5.00
N VAL A 163 20.13 6.89 -6.00
CA VAL A 163 20.70 6.17 -7.13
C VAL A 163 20.62 7.04 -8.37
N GLU A 164 21.71 7.15 -9.09
CA GLU A 164 21.75 7.84 -10.38
C GLU A 164 21.06 6.93 -11.45
N ALA A 165 19.74 7.03 -11.57
CA ALA A 165 19.00 6.37 -12.64
C ALA A 165 19.25 7.11 -13.97
N GLY A 166 20.35 6.77 -14.65
CA GLY A 166 20.69 7.29 -15.98
C GLY A 166 21.22 8.72 -16.04
N GLU A 167 20.90 9.59 -15.10
CA GLU A 167 21.41 10.94 -14.98
C GLU A 167 22.40 11.02 -13.81
N LYS A 168 23.68 11.32 -14.11
CA LYS A 168 24.69 11.46 -13.06
C LYS A 168 24.37 12.69 -12.21
N LEU A 169 24.21 12.53 -10.91
CA LEU A 169 24.00 13.60 -9.92
C LEU A 169 25.00 14.76 -10.10
N GLY A 170 26.17 14.48 -10.66
CA GLY A 170 27.19 15.49 -10.97
C GLY A 170 26.77 16.54 -12.00
N PHE A 171 25.79 16.30 -12.86
CA PHE A 171 25.31 17.24 -13.88
C PHE A 171 24.17 18.14 -13.42
N LEU A 172 23.55 17.87 -12.28
CA LEU A 172 22.51 18.73 -11.74
C LEU A 172 23.14 19.96 -11.05
N PRO A 173 22.63 21.18 -11.28
CA PRO A 173 23.08 22.36 -10.56
C PRO A 173 22.64 22.31 -9.09
N GLY A 174 23.41 22.98 -8.20
CA GLY A 174 23.06 23.08 -6.79
C GLY A 174 23.93 22.23 -5.85
N ASP A 175 23.63 22.31 -4.56
CA ASP A 175 24.29 21.52 -3.53
C ASP A 175 23.80 20.06 -3.52
N ILE A 176 24.40 19.20 -2.67
CA ILE A 176 24.03 17.78 -2.59
C ILE A 176 22.57 17.61 -2.17
N ALA A 177 22.04 18.46 -1.29
CA ALA A 177 20.66 18.39 -0.83
C ALA A 177 19.69 18.75 -1.95
N GLU A 178 19.97 19.77 -2.74
CA GLU A 178 19.18 20.18 -3.90
C GLU A 178 19.17 19.08 -4.99
N LYS A 179 20.32 18.45 -5.23
CA LYS A 179 20.44 17.36 -6.22
C LYS A 179 19.69 16.10 -5.84
N VAL A 180 19.56 15.80 -4.55
CA VAL A 180 18.87 14.61 -4.05
C VAL A 180 17.37 14.84 -3.88
N ASN A 181 16.91 16.09 -3.74
CA ASN A 181 15.51 16.44 -3.49
C ASN A 181 14.51 15.84 -4.50
N PRO A 182 14.78 15.81 -5.83
CA PRO A 182 13.85 15.16 -6.79
C PRO A 182 13.56 13.68 -6.48
N TYR A 183 14.56 12.94 -5.99
CA TYR A 183 14.42 11.53 -5.64
C TYR A 183 13.62 11.31 -4.36
N LEU A 184 13.53 12.30 -3.50
CA LEU A 184 12.77 12.26 -2.25
C LEU A 184 11.32 12.75 -2.44
N ARG A 185 11.00 13.40 -3.56
CA ARG A 185 9.69 13.99 -3.81
C ARG A 185 8.51 13.01 -3.65
N PRO A 186 8.58 11.75 -4.09
CA PRO A 186 7.49 10.78 -3.86
C PRO A 186 7.16 10.55 -2.39
N LEU A 187 8.16 10.68 -1.50
CA LEU A 187 7.94 10.56 -0.06
C LEU A 187 7.19 11.77 0.51
N TYR A 188 7.51 12.97 0.03
CA TYR A 188 6.76 14.19 0.38
C TYR A 188 5.32 14.13 -0.13
N ASP A 189 5.11 13.69 -1.37
CA ASP A 189 3.78 13.56 -1.97
C ASP A 189 2.92 12.59 -1.16
N ALA A 190 3.46 11.42 -0.78
CA ALA A 190 2.78 10.46 0.07
C ALA A 190 2.45 11.04 1.46
N LEU A 191 3.37 11.80 2.06
CA LEU A 191 3.16 12.44 3.36
C LEU A 191 2.04 13.49 3.31
N TYR A 192 2.03 14.35 2.28
CA TYR A 192 1.01 15.39 2.09
C TYR A 192 -0.38 14.81 1.77
N ASP A 193 -0.45 13.61 1.22
CA ASP A 193 -1.71 12.88 1.07
C ASP A 193 -2.28 12.42 2.42
N MET A 194 -1.41 12.10 3.40
CA MET A 194 -1.80 11.56 4.71
C MET A 194 -2.18 12.63 5.72
N MET A 195 -1.60 13.82 5.63
CA MET A 195 -1.85 14.90 6.58
C MET A 195 -1.96 16.26 5.88
N ASP A 196 -2.48 17.24 6.62
CA ASP A 196 -2.53 18.61 6.14
C ASP A 196 -1.12 19.15 5.84
N THR A 197 -0.99 19.85 4.70
CA THR A 197 0.30 20.33 4.18
C THR A 197 1.01 21.27 5.17
N GLU A 198 0.26 22.18 5.81
CA GLU A 198 0.86 23.10 6.80
C GLU A 198 1.31 22.35 8.05
N LYS A 199 0.55 21.33 8.48
CA LYS A 199 0.93 20.48 9.61
C LYS A 199 2.17 19.66 9.29
N ALA A 200 2.23 19.06 8.09
CA ALA A 200 3.39 18.31 7.63
C ALA A 200 4.65 19.20 7.57
N SER A 201 4.54 20.38 6.96
CA SER A 201 5.66 21.35 6.87
C SER A 201 6.20 21.74 8.25
N ARG A 202 5.31 22.05 9.20
CA ARG A 202 5.72 22.36 10.59
C ARG A 202 6.43 21.19 11.29
N LEU A 203 6.01 19.94 11.03
CA LEU A 203 6.64 18.75 11.61
C LEU A 203 8.01 18.48 10.98
N ILE A 204 8.18 18.78 9.69
CA ILE A 204 9.47 18.71 8.98
C ILE A 204 10.42 19.77 9.52
N GLU A 205 9.98 21.03 9.62
CA GLU A 205 10.80 22.14 10.15
C GLU A 205 11.28 21.88 11.60
N ARG A 206 10.46 21.22 12.41
CA ARG A 206 10.81 20.83 13.78
C ARG A 206 11.69 19.58 13.85
N GLY A 207 11.97 18.91 12.73
CA GLY A 207 12.68 17.64 12.70
C GLY A 207 11.92 16.45 13.30
N THR A 208 10.59 16.59 13.52
CA THR A 208 9.73 15.48 13.93
C THR A 208 9.52 14.50 12.76
N ILE A 209 9.46 15.02 11.54
CA ILE A 209 9.49 14.24 10.31
C ILE A 209 10.77 14.62 9.55
N GLU A 210 11.58 13.64 9.25
CA GLU A 210 12.82 13.81 8.50
C GLU A 210 12.73 13.03 7.18
N VAL A 211 13.09 13.69 6.08
CA VAL A 211 13.22 13.05 4.75
C VAL A 211 14.64 13.20 4.30
N ALA A 212 15.37 12.09 4.15
CA ALA A 212 16.80 12.14 3.89
C ALA A 212 17.29 10.95 3.05
N PRO A 213 18.40 11.12 2.31
CA PRO A 213 19.10 10.00 1.69
C PRO A 213 19.50 8.95 2.73
N ASN A 214 19.45 7.66 2.35
CA ASN A 214 19.87 6.57 3.24
C ASN A 214 21.31 6.74 3.79
N ALA A 215 22.19 7.33 3.00
CA ALA A 215 23.58 7.61 3.44
C ALA A 215 23.67 8.47 4.70
N PHE A 216 22.68 9.33 4.97
CA PHE A 216 22.65 10.23 6.13
C PHE A 216 22.26 9.52 7.44
N MET A 217 21.91 8.24 7.36
CA MET A 217 21.66 7.39 8.53
C MET A 217 22.95 6.88 9.18
N ARG A 218 24.10 7.00 8.50
CA ARG A 218 25.40 6.50 9.01
C ARG A 218 25.79 7.17 10.33
N GLY A 219 26.19 6.37 11.32
CA GLY A 219 26.66 6.84 12.63
C GLY A 219 25.55 7.27 13.59
N ARG A 220 24.29 7.12 13.20
CA ARG A 220 23.13 7.47 14.04
C ARG A 220 22.58 6.23 14.74
N THR A 221 21.87 6.46 15.85
CA THR A 221 20.98 5.50 16.49
C THR A 221 19.57 6.10 16.48
N LEU A 222 18.63 5.39 15.89
CA LEU A 222 17.27 5.88 15.65
C LEU A 222 16.34 5.33 16.72
N ASN A 223 16.26 6.02 17.87
CA ASN A 223 15.36 5.67 18.97
C ASN A 223 13.99 6.32 18.80
N ASP A 224 12.95 5.65 19.32
CA ASP A 224 11.57 6.13 19.37
C ASP A 224 11.09 6.66 18.01
N ALA A 225 11.45 5.96 16.93
CA ALA A 225 11.24 6.40 15.57
C ALA A 225 10.50 5.35 14.72
N PHE A 226 9.62 5.82 13.84
CA PHE A 226 9.14 5.01 12.73
C PHE A 226 10.00 5.33 11.50
N VAL A 227 10.73 4.33 11.01
CA VAL A 227 11.70 4.52 9.94
C VAL A 227 11.23 3.79 8.68
N ILE A 228 11.18 4.47 7.55
CA ILE A 228 10.85 3.85 6.25
C ILE A 228 12.09 3.96 5.36
N LEU A 229 12.53 2.82 4.82
CA LEU A 229 13.50 2.76 3.72
C LEU A 229 12.77 2.37 2.44
N ASP A 230 12.56 3.35 1.57
CA ASP A 230 11.89 3.16 0.29
C ASP A 230 12.88 2.86 -0.84
N GLU A 231 12.43 2.16 -1.89
CA GLU A 231 13.25 1.71 -3.04
C GLU A 231 14.54 0.97 -2.61
N ALA A 232 14.40 0.14 -1.59
CA ALA A 232 15.52 -0.51 -0.92
C ALA A 232 16.29 -1.50 -1.82
N GLN A 233 15.71 -1.96 -2.94
CA GLN A 233 16.41 -2.76 -3.94
C GLN A 233 17.62 -2.02 -4.54
N ASN A 234 17.61 -0.68 -4.46
CA ASN A 234 18.67 0.19 -4.94
C ASN A 234 19.72 0.52 -3.86
N THR A 235 19.73 -0.19 -2.74
CA THR A 235 20.83 -0.16 -1.78
C THR A 235 21.92 -1.14 -2.13
N THR A 236 23.17 -0.79 -1.85
CA THR A 236 24.24 -1.79 -1.80
C THR A 236 24.10 -2.64 -0.52
N ARG A 237 24.83 -3.75 -0.47
CA ARG A 237 24.91 -4.62 0.71
C ARG A 237 25.33 -3.86 1.98
N GLU A 238 26.34 -3.00 1.86
CA GLU A 238 26.88 -2.20 2.96
C GLU A 238 25.85 -1.16 3.43
N GLN A 239 25.13 -0.53 2.50
CA GLN A 239 24.08 0.44 2.81
C GLN A 239 22.89 -0.21 3.52
N MET A 240 22.46 -1.40 3.09
CA MET A 240 21.37 -2.16 3.73
C MET A 240 21.79 -2.59 5.15
N LYS A 241 22.97 -3.19 5.30
CA LYS A 241 23.51 -3.54 6.62
C LYS A 241 23.63 -2.33 7.53
N MET A 242 24.14 -1.24 7.00
CA MET A 242 24.26 0.03 7.74
C MET A 242 22.88 0.48 8.22
N PHE A 243 21.86 0.49 7.37
CA PHE A 243 20.50 0.91 7.73
C PHE A 243 19.89 0.01 8.82
N LEU A 244 19.86 -1.30 8.62
CA LEU A 244 19.26 -2.25 9.56
C LEU A 244 19.88 -2.18 10.96
N THR A 245 21.18 -1.81 11.04
CA THR A 245 21.88 -1.66 12.32
C THR A 245 21.72 -0.28 12.96
N ARG A 246 20.87 0.61 12.41
CA ARG A 246 20.55 1.93 13.00
C ARG A 246 19.35 1.92 13.91
N LEU A 247 18.52 0.87 13.82
CA LEU A 247 17.30 0.77 14.64
C LEU A 247 17.68 0.81 16.13
N GLY A 248 17.06 1.74 16.85
CA GLY A 248 17.24 1.91 18.29
C GLY A 248 16.01 1.44 19.07
N PHE A 249 16.03 1.64 20.36
CA PHE A 249 14.94 1.23 21.26
C PHE A 249 13.67 2.00 20.94
N GLY A 250 12.50 1.32 21.10
CA GLY A 250 11.19 1.90 20.86
C GLY A 250 10.91 2.25 19.39
N SER A 251 11.71 1.72 18.46
CA SER A 251 11.59 2.07 17.04
C SER A 251 11.09 0.90 16.21
N LYS A 252 10.51 1.25 15.07
CA LYS A 252 10.01 0.35 14.05
C LYS A 252 10.59 0.73 12.69
N ALA A 253 11.01 -0.25 11.91
CA ALA A 253 11.52 -0.04 10.56
C ALA A 253 10.69 -0.79 9.52
N VAL A 254 10.36 -0.11 8.43
CA VAL A 254 9.69 -0.71 7.27
C VAL A 254 10.59 -0.52 6.05
N VAL A 255 10.95 -1.63 5.42
CA VAL A 255 11.79 -1.66 4.22
C VAL A 255 10.92 -2.03 3.03
N THR A 256 10.78 -1.12 2.06
CA THR A 256 9.97 -1.34 0.85
C THR A 256 10.86 -1.44 -0.38
N GLY A 257 10.49 -2.31 -1.32
CA GLY A 257 11.23 -2.43 -2.57
C GLY A 257 10.62 -3.36 -3.60
N ASP A 258 11.14 -3.26 -4.81
CA ASP A 258 10.79 -4.11 -5.95
C ASP A 258 12.06 -4.80 -6.48
N ILE A 259 12.19 -6.09 -6.23
CA ILE A 259 13.38 -6.86 -6.64
C ILE A 259 13.50 -7.04 -8.17
N THR A 260 12.49 -6.63 -8.93
CA THR A 260 12.52 -6.66 -10.40
C THR A 260 13.03 -5.36 -11.01
N GLN A 261 13.08 -4.26 -10.22
CA GLN A 261 13.48 -2.91 -10.65
C GLN A 261 14.76 -2.46 -9.94
N ILE A 262 15.87 -3.17 -10.22
CA ILE A 262 17.17 -2.87 -9.63
C ILE A 262 17.96 -1.96 -10.59
N ASP A 263 18.19 -0.70 -10.18
CA ASP A 263 18.89 0.32 -10.96
C ASP A 263 20.35 0.51 -10.52
N LEU A 264 20.91 -0.45 -9.78
CA LEU A 264 22.30 -0.39 -9.35
C LEU A 264 23.27 -0.54 -10.53
N PRO A 265 24.43 0.12 -10.48
CA PRO A 265 25.47 -0.06 -11.50
C PRO A 265 25.89 -1.52 -11.67
N SER A 266 26.30 -1.89 -12.89
CA SER A 266 26.72 -3.24 -13.22
C SER A 266 27.77 -3.79 -12.22
N GLY A 267 27.56 -5.02 -11.75
CA GLY A 267 28.46 -5.67 -10.79
C GLY A 267 28.09 -5.45 -9.31
N HIS A 268 27.09 -4.62 -9.00
CA HIS A 268 26.60 -4.46 -7.64
C HIS A 268 25.38 -5.32 -7.37
N MET A 269 25.42 -6.10 -6.31
CA MET A 269 24.25 -6.87 -5.84
C MET A 269 23.34 -6.00 -5.00
N SER A 270 22.02 -6.16 -5.18
CA SER A 270 21.03 -5.49 -4.36
C SER A 270 21.14 -5.92 -2.89
N GLY A 271 21.31 -4.93 -2.02
CA GLY A 271 21.33 -5.15 -0.58
C GLY A 271 20.01 -5.68 -0.05
N LEU A 272 18.87 -5.29 -0.66
CA LEU A 272 17.57 -5.84 -0.32
C LEU A 272 17.50 -7.35 -0.61
N VAL A 273 17.84 -7.77 -1.82
CA VAL A 273 17.79 -9.19 -2.21
C VAL A 273 18.62 -10.04 -1.26
N GLN A 274 19.82 -9.58 -0.92
CA GLN A 274 20.69 -10.30 0.01
C GLN A 274 20.14 -10.29 1.45
N ALA A 275 19.59 -9.16 1.92
CA ALA A 275 19.03 -9.06 3.25
C ALA A 275 17.88 -10.03 3.46
N LEU A 276 16.98 -10.18 2.48
CA LEU A 276 15.85 -11.12 2.55
C LEU A 276 16.31 -12.55 2.88
N ASP A 277 17.48 -12.96 2.40
CA ASP A 277 18.04 -14.28 2.67
C ASP A 277 18.74 -14.36 4.04
N ILE A 278 19.49 -13.32 4.38
CA ILE A 278 20.29 -13.29 5.62
C ILE A 278 19.41 -13.22 6.86
N VAL A 279 18.34 -12.39 6.82
CA VAL A 279 17.56 -12.07 8.04
C VAL A 279 16.26 -12.86 8.14
N LYS A 280 15.96 -13.78 7.23
CA LYS A 280 14.69 -14.51 7.14
C LYS A 280 14.30 -15.31 8.39
N ASN A 281 15.29 -15.73 9.18
CA ASN A 281 15.08 -16.54 10.38
C ASN A 281 15.29 -15.74 11.68
N ILE A 282 15.41 -14.43 11.62
CA ILE A 282 15.57 -13.59 12.81
C ILE A 282 14.19 -13.31 13.38
N GLU A 283 13.98 -13.66 14.65
CA GLU A 283 12.77 -13.33 15.39
C GLU A 283 12.60 -11.80 15.48
N GLY A 284 11.36 -11.31 15.37
CA GLY A 284 11.08 -9.87 15.35
C GLY A 284 11.13 -9.22 13.95
N ILE A 285 11.41 -10.00 12.88
CA ILE A 285 11.39 -9.53 11.49
C ILE A 285 10.22 -10.16 10.72
N GLY A 286 9.37 -9.32 10.15
CA GLY A 286 8.22 -9.72 9.34
C GLY A 286 8.47 -9.53 7.83
N PHE A 287 7.84 -10.39 7.02
CA PHE A 287 7.95 -10.33 5.56
C PHE A 287 6.57 -10.41 4.92
N VAL A 288 6.30 -9.50 3.98
CA VAL A 288 5.11 -9.54 3.15
C VAL A 288 5.51 -9.38 1.68
N TYR A 289 5.05 -10.32 0.87
CA TYR A 289 5.28 -10.33 -0.57
C TYR A 289 3.99 -9.96 -1.27
N PHE A 290 4.08 -8.94 -2.12
CA PHE A 290 3.01 -8.47 -2.98
C PHE A 290 3.17 -9.04 -4.38
N ASP A 291 2.07 -9.19 -5.08
CA ASP A 291 2.04 -9.63 -6.48
C ASP A 291 1.21 -8.70 -7.37
N GLU A 292 1.01 -9.09 -8.63
CA GLU A 292 0.27 -8.29 -9.62
C GLU A 292 -1.20 -8.05 -9.21
N ARG A 293 -1.81 -8.92 -8.38
CA ARG A 293 -3.19 -8.79 -7.90
C ARG A 293 -3.34 -7.63 -6.92
N ASP A 294 -2.25 -7.26 -6.24
CA ASP A 294 -2.21 -6.15 -5.28
C ASP A 294 -2.05 -4.78 -5.95
N VAL A 295 -1.81 -4.74 -7.27
CA VAL A 295 -1.55 -3.50 -8.01
C VAL A 295 -2.80 -2.64 -8.09
N VAL A 296 -2.75 -1.48 -7.46
CA VAL A 296 -3.80 -0.47 -7.49
C VAL A 296 -3.43 0.64 -8.46
N ARG A 297 -3.91 0.53 -9.68
CA ARG A 297 -3.64 1.50 -10.76
C ARG A 297 -4.90 1.82 -11.54
N HIS A 298 -4.92 3.01 -12.17
CA HIS A 298 -5.96 3.37 -13.12
C HIS A 298 -6.01 2.35 -14.27
N LYS A 299 -7.23 1.93 -14.68
CA LYS A 299 -7.42 0.90 -15.73
C LYS A 299 -6.62 1.18 -17.01
N LEU A 300 -6.59 2.45 -17.45
CA LEU A 300 -5.82 2.83 -18.63
C LEU A 300 -4.32 2.62 -18.43
N VAL A 301 -3.78 2.94 -17.25
CA VAL A 301 -2.35 2.72 -16.94
C VAL A 301 -2.01 1.24 -16.94
N GLN A 302 -2.90 0.37 -16.43
CA GLN A 302 -2.72 -1.09 -16.52
C GLN A 302 -2.68 -1.58 -17.98
N GLN A 303 -3.54 -1.02 -18.85
CA GLN A 303 -3.55 -1.35 -20.27
C GLN A 303 -2.27 -0.89 -20.98
N ILE A 304 -1.78 0.30 -20.66
CA ILE A 304 -0.52 0.84 -21.19
C ILE A 304 0.64 -0.06 -20.81
N VAL A 305 0.78 -0.43 -19.51
CA VAL A 305 1.85 -1.31 -19.05
C VAL A 305 1.80 -2.65 -19.78
N LYS A 306 0.64 -3.30 -19.86
CA LYS A 306 0.47 -4.56 -20.59
C LYS A 306 0.86 -4.45 -22.07
N ALA A 307 0.56 -3.31 -22.71
CA ALA A 307 0.93 -3.10 -24.11
C ALA A 307 2.46 -2.99 -24.29
N TYR A 308 3.15 -2.29 -23.39
CA TYR A 308 4.61 -2.20 -23.41
C TYR A 308 5.27 -3.55 -23.13
N ASP A 309 4.80 -4.30 -22.12
CA ASP A 309 5.31 -5.63 -21.80
C ASP A 309 5.15 -6.61 -22.96
N ALA A 310 4.01 -6.57 -23.65
CA ALA A 310 3.75 -7.38 -24.82
C ALA A 310 4.70 -7.00 -25.99
N PHE A 311 4.96 -5.71 -26.19
CA PHE A 311 5.89 -5.23 -27.21
C PHE A 311 7.31 -5.69 -26.91
N THR A 312 7.79 -5.52 -25.69
CA THR A 312 9.16 -5.96 -25.27
C THR A 312 9.36 -7.45 -25.45
N LYS A 313 8.39 -8.29 -25.07
CA LYS A 313 8.42 -9.73 -25.28
C LYS A 313 8.46 -10.16 -26.75
N ASN A 314 7.90 -9.34 -27.64
CA ASN A 314 7.88 -9.61 -29.09
C ASN A 314 9.15 -9.11 -29.80
N VAL A 315 9.86 -8.14 -29.22
CA VAL A 315 11.05 -7.50 -29.83
C VAL A 315 12.35 -8.19 -29.37
N GLU A 316 12.38 -8.82 -28.21
CA GLU A 316 13.52 -9.65 -27.78
C GLU A 316 13.40 -11.06 -28.36
N PRO A 317 14.15 -11.42 -29.41
CA PRO A 317 14.23 -12.82 -29.84
C PRO A 317 14.90 -13.63 -28.73
N ARG A 318 14.29 -14.76 -28.41
CA ARG A 318 14.84 -15.78 -27.48
C ARG A 318 16.32 -15.99 -27.76
N ARG A 319 17.18 -15.48 -26.88
CA ARG A 319 18.59 -15.88 -26.83
C ARG A 319 18.77 -17.09 -25.92
#